data_8167b53ee5b8e194dbd96339035f04e2
#
_entry.id   8167b53ee5b8e194dbd96339035f04e2
#
_cell.length_a   1.000
_cell.length_b   1.000
_cell.length_c   1.000
_cell.angle_alpha   90.00
_cell.angle_beta   90.00
_cell.angle_gamma   90.00
#
_symmetry.space_group_name_H-M   'P 1'
#
loop_
_entity.id
_entity.type
_entity.pdbx_description
1 polymer ?
#
loop_
_entity_poly.entity_id
_entity_poly.type
_entity_poly.pdbx_seq_one_letter_code
_entity_poly.pdbx_strand_id
1 'polypeptide(L)'
;MLIKHLAFTAILLLPALANAQTTDSVLHPADNKPYKNTNSDLQLELRYYAPKLKFTSKGIVPTRYSNFRDTLNIKNGNAPEYRLSGKNWYLDYIGIHENGNATHHIKQVPLNTYTKLNLDYASLNYLAPIKKTENSSSYWLAGLRYYRFDTALEFSAGLDKKYAKQLNQIAPAFGIGGRTYIDNSQQLALYGELSGLPLGGRGHTYDLDIGLKYKPCKNLSATAGYRVLDLKIKNDDGTGLYKLSGWYGGLNYSF
;
A
#
# COMPACT_ATOMS: atom_id res chain seq x y z
N MET A 1 -14.51 -9.49 6.95
CA MET A 1 -14.85 -10.66 6.13
C MET A 1 -15.23 -10.27 4.69
N LEU A 2 -16.01 -9.21 4.50
CA LEU A 2 -16.48 -8.72 3.18
C LEU A 2 -15.35 -8.31 2.20
N ILE A 3 -14.30 -7.65 2.70
CA ILE A 3 -13.18 -7.16 1.86
C ILE A 3 -12.32 -8.29 1.30
N LYS A 4 -12.15 -9.42 2.05
CA LYS A 4 -11.44 -10.61 1.55
C LYS A 4 -12.17 -11.26 0.37
N HIS A 5 -13.50 -11.22 0.36
CA HIS A 5 -14.30 -11.74 -0.74
C HIS A 5 -14.28 -10.84 -1.98
N LEU A 6 -14.20 -9.50 -1.80
CA LEU A 6 -14.08 -8.56 -2.92
C LEU A 6 -12.76 -8.72 -3.68
N ALA A 7 -11.63 -8.91 -2.98
CA ALA A 7 -10.33 -9.16 -3.61
C ALA A 7 -10.31 -10.49 -4.38
N PHE A 8 -10.93 -11.54 -3.82
CA PHE A 8 -11.01 -12.86 -4.46
C PHE A 8 -11.94 -12.87 -5.67
N THR A 9 -13.04 -12.12 -5.62
CA THR A 9 -14.00 -12.00 -6.74
C THR A 9 -13.40 -11.23 -7.92
N ALA A 10 -12.56 -10.21 -7.66
CA ALA A 10 -11.84 -9.47 -8.70
C ALA A 10 -10.83 -10.36 -9.46
N ILE A 11 -10.17 -11.30 -8.77
CA ILE A 11 -9.21 -12.24 -9.38
C ILE A 11 -9.93 -13.29 -10.26
N LEU A 12 -11.14 -13.72 -9.88
CA LEU A 12 -11.93 -14.69 -10.64
C LEU A 12 -12.60 -14.11 -11.89
N LEU A 13 -12.79 -12.80 -11.98
CA LEU A 13 -13.34 -12.12 -13.15
C LEU A 13 -12.29 -11.86 -14.26
N LEU A 14 -10.99 -11.94 -13.95
CA LEU A 14 -9.91 -11.73 -14.90
C LEU A 14 -9.95 -12.67 -16.15
N PRO A 15 -10.21 -14.00 -16.03
CA PRO A 15 -10.26 -14.86 -17.19
C PRO A 15 -11.51 -14.66 -18.06
N ALA A 16 -12.62 -14.17 -17.49
CA ALA A 16 -13.85 -13.94 -18.27
C ALA A 16 -13.76 -12.68 -19.14
N LEU A 17 -12.99 -11.67 -18.71
CA LEU A 17 -12.75 -10.45 -19.48
C LEU A 17 -11.63 -10.62 -20.54
N ALA A 18 -10.68 -11.53 -20.30
CA ALA A 18 -9.59 -11.82 -21.25
C ALA A 18 -10.09 -12.52 -22.54
N ASN A 19 -11.20 -13.26 -22.48
CA ASN A 19 -11.77 -13.97 -23.64
C ASN A 19 -12.64 -13.09 -24.56
N ALA A 20 -12.88 -11.83 -24.21
CA ALA A 20 -13.73 -10.94 -25.01
C ALA A 20 -13.01 -10.20 -26.15
N GLN A 21 -11.70 -10.34 -26.30
CA GLN A 21 -10.91 -9.66 -27.34
C GLN A 21 -9.79 -10.53 -27.93
N THR A 22 -10.11 -11.69 -28.46
CA THR A 22 -9.20 -12.42 -29.35
C THR A 22 -9.72 -12.42 -30.78
N THR A 23 -9.47 -11.33 -31.49
CA THR A 23 -9.38 -11.36 -32.96
C THR A 23 -8.33 -10.34 -33.39
N ASP A 24 -7.35 -10.87 -34.16
CA ASP A 24 -6.36 -10.18 -34.97
C ASP A 24 -5.21 -9.46 -34.28
N SER A 25 -4.16 -10.21 -33.97
CA SER A 25 -2.80 -9.66 -33.93
C SER A 25 -1.91 -10.32 -34.97
N VAL A 26 -2.01 -9.83 -36.20
CA VAL A 26 -0.93 -10.00 -37.19
C VAL A 26 0.23 -9.14 -36.74
N LEU A 27 1.39 -9.76 -36.52
CA LEU A 27 2.66 -9.09 -36.24
C LEU A 27 3.04 -8.23 -37.45
N HIS A 28 2.80 -6.91 -37.35
CA HIS A 28 3.38 -5.94 -38.27
C HIS A 28 4.70 -5.40 -37.74
N PRO A 29 5.73 -5.22 -38.60
CA PRO A 29 7.00 -4.64 -38.21
C PRO A 29 6.80 -3.21 -37.73
N ALA A 30 7.63 -2.81 -36.76
CA ALA A 30 7.62 -1.58 -36.02
C ALA A 30 7.32 -0.33 -36.86
N ASP A 31 6.08 0.12 -36.80
CA ASP A 31 5.70 1.46 -37.22
C ASP A 31 6.16 2.43 -36.11
N ASN A 32 7.16 3.27 -36.40
CA ASN A 32 7.72 4.30 -35.54
C ASN A 32 6.75 5.48 -35.26
N LYS A 33 5.46 5.23 -35.22
CA LYS A 33 4.48 6.24 -34.81
C LYS A 33 4.44 6.33 -33.30
N PRO A 34 4.52 7.54 -32.70
CA PRO A 34 4.39 7.71 -31.26
C PRO A 34 3.11 7.03 -30.80
N TYR A 35 3.23 6.14 -29.84
CA TYR A 35 2.17 5.33 -29.28
C TYR A 35 1.03 6.24 -28.82
N LYS A 36 -0.01 6.36 -29.65
CA LYS A 36 -1.21 7.10 -29.28
C LYS A 36 -1.82 6.38 -28.09
N ASN A 37 -1.73 7.00 -26.93
CA ASN A 37 -2.20 6.47 -25.66
C ASN A 37 -3.71 6.22 -25.78
N THR A 38 -4.09 5.02 -26.28
CA THR A 38 -5.48 4.58 -26.21
C THR A 38 -5.76 4.35 -24.75
N ASN A 39 -6.39 5.34 -24.13
CA ASN A 39 -6.85 5.30 -22.76
C ASN A 39 -7.84 4.15 -22.60
N SER A 40 -7.38 2.99 -22.23
CA SER A 40 -8.25 2.07 -21.52
C SER A 40 -8.54 2.74 -20.17
N ASP A 41 -9.80 3.03 -19.94
CA ASP A 41 -10.20 3.79 -18.75
C ASP A 41 -9.99 3.00 -17.45
N LEU A 42 -9.70 1.70 -17.54
CA LEU A 42 -9.53 0.82 -16.39
C LEU A 42 -8.18 0.09 -16.41
N GLN A 43 -7.48 0.10 -15.30
CA GLN A 43 -6.20 -0.58 -15.11
C GLN A 43 -6.20 -1.32 -13.78
N LEU A 44 -5.65 -2.53 -13.76
CA LEU A 44 -5.38 -3.31 -12.56
C LEU A 44 -3.88 -3.45 -12.38
N GLU A 45 -3.36 -3.02 -11.26
CA GLU A 45 -1.96 -3.18 -10.89
C GLU A 45 -1.84 -4.08 -9.66
N LEU A 46 -0.98 -5.08 -9.77
CA LEU A 46 -0.59 -5.96 -8.68
C LEU A 46 0.85 -5.64 -8.32
N ARG A 47 1.09 -5.21 -7.10
CA ARG A 47 2.41 -4.92 -6.56
C ARG A 47 2.77 -5.90 -5.46
N TYR A 48 4.02 -6.28 -5.43
CA TYR A 48 4.61 -7.02 -4.34
C TYR A 48 5.50 -6.08 -3.54
N TYR A 49 5.03 -5.73 -2.37
CA TYR A 49 5.64 -4.75 -1.49
C TYR A 49 6.42 -5.45 -0.38
N ALA A 50 7.68 -5.09 -0.21
CA ALA A 50 8.56 -5.61 0.83
C ALA A 50 8.80 -4.52 1.91
N PRO A 51 7.81 -4.24 2.78
CA PRO A 51 7.90 -3.16 3.73
C PRO A 51 8.79 -3.50 4.91
N LYS A 52 9.53 -2.50 5.39
CA LYS A 52 10.06 -2.48 6.76
C LYS A 52 9.01 -1.82 7.64
N LEU A 53 8.38 -2.57 8.51
CA LEU A 53 7.42 -2.06 9.47
C LEU A 53 8.15 -1.53 10.71
N LYS A 54 7.92 -0.26 11.05
CA LYS A 54 8.25 0.30 12.36
C LYS A 54 6.95 0.59 13.08
N PHE A 55 6.78 -0.01 14.22
CA PHE A 55 5.60 0.19 15.07
C PHE A 55 6.04 0.66 16.46
N THR A 56 5.41 1.72 16.95
CA THR A 56 5.62 2.23 18.29
C THR A 56 4.27 2.56 18.92
N SER A 57 4.00 2.07 20.09
CA SER A 57 2.75 2.35 20.81
C SER A 57 3.05 2.90 22.20
N LYS A 58 2.28 3.91 22.62
CA LYS A 58 2.28 4.45 23.98
C LYS A 58 0.94 4.13 24.61
N GLY A 59 0.95 3.54 25.80
CA GLY A 59 -0.28 3.25 26.56
C GLY A 59 -0.70 1.77 26.60
N ILE A 60 -0.12 0.92 25.75
CA ILE A 60 -0.41 -0.53 25.76
C ILE A 60 0.56 -1.30 26.68
N VAL A 61 1.78 -0.80 26.81
CA VAL A 61 2.80 -1.33 27.71
C VAL A 61 3.37 -0.16 28.51
N PRO A 62 3.58 -0.26 29.82
CA PRO A 62 4.00 0.86 30.67
C PRO A 62 5.42 1.37 30.42
N THR A 63 6.10 0.93 29.41
CA THR A 63 7.47 1.32 29.07
C THR A 63 7.53 2.20 27.82
N ARG A 64 8.44 3.17 27.88
CA ARG A 64 8.81 4.13 26.83
C ARG A 64 8.83 3.49 25.43
N TYR A 65 8.54 4.30 24.38
CA TYR A 65 8.65 3.97 22.95
C TYR A 65 9.71 2.88 22.69
N SER A 66 9.29 1.62 22.67
CA SER A 66 10.13 0.52 22.28
C SER A 66 9.81 0.16 20.83
N ASN A 67 10.83 -0.17 20.08
CA ASN A 67 10.64 -0.76 18.76
C ASN A 67 10.09 -2.19 18.97
N PHE A 68 8.77 -2.30 19.01
CA PHE A 68 8.08 -3.57 19.28
C PHE A 68 8.50 -4.69 18.34
N ARG A 69 8.91 -4.35 17.13
CA ARG A 69 9.32 -5.33 16.15
C ARG A 69 10.55 -6.10 16.60
N ASP A 70 11.61 -5.37 16.98
CA ASP A 70 12.86 -5.99 17.41
C ASP A 70 12.68 -6.70 18.75
N THR A 71 11.87 -6.12 19.64
CA THR A 71 11.57 -6.69 20.96
C THR A 71 10.73 -7.96 20.86
N LEU A 72 9.81 -8.06 19.91
CA LEU A 72 8.86 -9.17 19.78
C LEU A 72 9.22 -10.12 18.63
N ASN A 73 10.39 -9.96 18.02
CA ASN A 73 10.88 -10.78 16.91
C ASN A 73 9.84 -10.94 15.78
N ILE A 74 9.14 -9.85 15.45
CA ILE A 74 8.18 -9.83 14.35
C ILE A 74 8.97 -9.80 13.02
N LYS A 75 8.82 -10.83 12.21
CA LYS A 75 9.50 -10.92 10.91
C LYS A 75 8.93 -9.90 9.92
N ASN A 76 9.78 -9.41 8.99
CA ASN A 76 9.30 -8.60 7.87
C ASN A 76 8.41 -9.46 6.97
N GLY A 77 7.12 -9.14 6.93
CA GLY A 77 6.20 -9.72 5.97
C GLY A 77 6.30 -9.01 4.61
N ASN A 78 6.05 -9.77 3.56
CA ASN A 78 5.80 -9.22 2.25
C ASN A 78 4.30 -9.05 2.10
N ALA A 79 3.87 -7.93 1.51
CA ALA A 79 2.47 -7.63 1.36
C ALA A 79 2.10 -7.47 -0.12
N PRO A 80 1.07 -8.16 -0.59
CA PRO A 80 0.47 -7.82 -1.85
C PRO A 80 -0.25 -6.47 -1.72
N GLU A 81 -0.05 -5.62 -2.71
CA GLU A 81 -0.79 -4.38 -2.90
C GLU A 81 -1.58 -4.50 -4.20
N TYR A 82 -2.84 -4.12 -4.15
CA TYR A 82 -3.75 -4.13 -5.29
C TYR A 82 -4.16 -2.69 -5.58
N ARG A 83 -3.95 -2.23 -6.82
CA ARG A 83 -4.41 -0.92 -7.28
C ARG A 83 -5.33 -1.08 -8.47
N LEU A 84 -6.56 -0.63 -8.33
CA LEU A 84 -7.51 -0.49 -9.43
C LEU A 84 -7.61 1.01 -9.77
N SER A 85 -7.36 1.37 -11.01
CA SER A 85 -7.39 2.78 -11.42
C SER A 85 -8.20 2.99 -12.69
N GLY A 86 -8.91 4.11 -12.73
CA GLY A 86 -9.60 4.64 -13.88
C GLY A 86 -8.93 5.93 -14.36
N LYS A 87 -9.65 6.69 -15.20
CA LYS A 87 -9.12 7.92 -15.81
C LYS A 87 -8.63 8.95 -14.78
N ASN A 88 -9.44 9.20 -13.76
CA ASN A 88 -9.20 10.25 -12.76
C ASN A 88 -9.33 9.76 -11.33
N TRP A 89 -9.18 8.46 -11.08
CA TRP A 89 -9.30 7.90 -9.73
C TRP A 89 -8.51 6.61 -9.61
N TYR A 90 -8.16 6.25 -8.39
CA TYR A 90 -7.67 4.92 -8.08
C TYR A 90 -8.10 4.48 -6.67
N LEU A 91 -8.18 3.16 -6.51
CA LEU A 91 -8.40 2.45 -5.26
C LEU A 91 -7.18 1.58 -4.98
N ASP A 92 -6.57 1.76 -3.81
CA ASP A 92 -5.49 0.91 -3.31
C ASP A 92 -5.96 0.04 -2.16
N TYR A 93 -5.38 -1.15 -2.05
CA TYR A 93 -5.49 -2.00 -0.87
C TYR A 93 -4.16 -2.68 -0.57
N ILE A 94 -3.73 -2.61 0.69
CA ILE A 94 -2.57 -3.31 1.24
C ILE A 94 -3.02 -4.07 2.49
N GLY A 95 -2.72 -5.38 2.55
CA GLY A 95 -2.95 -6.19 3.74
C GLY A 95 -1.64 -6.77 4.26
N ILE A 96 -1.26 -6.46 5.49
CA ILE A 96 -0.07 -6.98 6.16
C ILE A 96 -0.52 -7.78 7.36
N HIS A 97 -0.10 -9.05 7.42
CA HIS A 97 -0.40 -9.95 8.52
C HIS A 97 0.90 -10.56 9.01
N GLU A 98 1.33 -10.14 10.19
CA GLU A 98 2.59 -10.56 10.78
C GLU A 98 2.37 -11.20 12.15
N ASN A 99 3.18 -12.21 12.44
CA ASN A 99 3.23 -12.88 13.73
C ASN A 99 4.66 -12.83 14.26
N GLY A 100 4.81 -12.69 15.56
CA GLY A 100 6.09 -12.73 16.24
C GLY A 100 6.05 -13.60 17.46
N ASN A 101 7.14 -14.32 17.71
CA ASN A 101 7.35 -15.08 18.93
C ASN A 101 8.66 -14.62 19.56
N ALA A 102 8.63 -14.22 20.80
CA ALA A 102 9.82 -13.86 21.56
C ALA A 102 9.78 -14.49 22.96
N THR A 103 10.94 -14.89 23.44
CA THR A 103 11.11 -15.33 24.82
C THR A 103 11.91 -14.27 25.56
N HIS A 104 11.32 -13.68 26.58
CA HIS A 104 11.95 -12.72 27.46
C HIS A 104 12.25 -13.37 28.80
N HIS A 105 13.32 -12.98 29.47
CA HIS A 105 13.63 -13.46 30.81
C HIS A 105 13.38 -12.32 31.81
N ILE A 106 12.39 -12.50 32.67
CA ILE A 106 12.12 -11.59 33.78
C ILE A 106 12.54 -12.29 35.07
N LYS A 107 13.58 -11.78 35.72
CA LYS A 107 14.15 -12.40 36.95
C LYS A 107 14.38 -13.91 36.80
N GLN A 108 15.00 -14.33 35.69
CA GLN A 108 15.30 -15.72 35.33
C GLN A 108 14.08 -16.61 34.98
N VAL A 109 12.87 -16.08 35.00
CA VAL A 109 11.68 -16.79 34.55
C VAL A 109 11.48 -16.54 33.06
N PRO A 110 11.42 -17.55 32.19
CA PRO A 110 11.15 -17.37 30.77
C PRO A 110 9.69 -16.95 30.57
N LEU A 111 9.50 -15.82 29.91
CA LEU A 111 8.21 -15.29 29.50
C LEU A 111 8.09 -15.44 27.98
N ASN A 112 7.27 -16.34 27.52
CA ASN A 112 6.99 -16.48 26.11
C ASN A 112 5.91 -15.48 25.70
N THR A 113 6.19 -14.70 24.65
CA THR A 113 5.29 -13.70 24.11
C THR A 113 4.93 -14.06 22.68
N TYR A 114 3.65 -14.21 22.41
CA TYR A 114 3.11 -14.33 21.06
C TYR A 114 2.47 -13.01 20.65
N THR A 115 2.86 -12.50 19.50
CA THR A 115 2.34 -11.24 18.96
C THR A 115 1.70 -11.47 17.60
N LYS A 116 0.51 -10.96 17.41
CA LYS A 116 -0.16 -10.89 16.11
C LYS A 116 -0.39 -9.42 15.75
N LEU A 117 0.08 -9.03 14.57
CA LEU A 117 -0.09 -7.69 14.03
C LEU A 117 -0.73 -7.77 12.66
N ASN A 118 -1.93 -7.23 12.53
CA ASN A 118 -2.61 -7.08 11.24
C ASN A 118 -2.76 -5.59 10.92
N LEU A 119 -2.41 -5.22 9.71
CA LEU A 119 -2.65 -3.90 9.15
C LEU A 119 -3.40 -4.08 7.83
N ASP A 120 -4.60 -3.54 7.75
CA ASP A 120 -5.32 -3.36 6.50
C ASP A 120 -5.35 -1.85 6.18
N TYR A 121 -4.90 -1.50 5.01
CA TYR A 121 -4.95 -0.16 4.46
C TYR A 121 -5.75 -0.17 3.16
N ALA A 122 -6.68 0.76 3.03
CA ALA A 122 -7.37 1.01 1.78
C ALA A 122 -7.43 2.51 1.51
N SER A 123 -7.29 2.93 0.27
CA SER A 123 -7.44 4.33 -0.13
C SER A 123 -8.25 4.47 -1.40
N LEU A 124 -9.12 5.46 -1.43
CA LEU A 124 -9.83 5.89 -2.63
C LEU A 124 -9.43 7.33 -2.92
N ASN A 125 -8.88 7.59 -4.10
CA ASN A 125 -8.30 8.87 -4.48
C ASN A 125 -8.87 9.35 -5.81
N TYR A 126 -9.23 10.62 -5.87
CA TYR A 126 -9.58 11.36 -7.08
C TYR A 126 -8.40 12.22 -7.52
N LEU A 127 -8.13 12.26 -8.81
CA LEU A 127 -7.00 12.95 -9.43
C LEU A 127 -7.52 14.12 -10.28
N ALA A 128 -7.30 15.35 -9.82
CA ALA A 128 -7.65 16.56 -10.55
C ALA A 128 -6.43 17.03 -11.35
N PRO A 129 -6.48 17.05 -12.69
CA PRO A 129 -5.32 17.42 -13.50
C PRO A 129 -4.93 18.89 -13.28
N ILE A 130 -3.62 19.13 -13.08
CA ILE A 130 -3.03 20.49 -13.01
C ILE A 130 -2.50 20.86 -14.39
N LYS A 131 -1.63 20.01 -14.95
CA LYS A 131 -0.98 20.23 -16.23
C LYS A 131 -0.77 18.90 -16.93
N LYS A 132 -1.00 18.92 -18.24
CA LYS A 132 -0.71 17.78 -19.11
C LYS A 132 0.01 18.29 -20.35
N THR A 133 1.17 17.72 -20.63
CA THR A 133 1.94 17.87 -21.86
C THR A 133 2.08 16.51 -22.54
N GLU A 134 2.73 16.46 -23.68
CA GLU A 134 3.01 15.18 -24.37
C GLU A 134 3.83 14.23 -23.49
N ASN A 135 4.83 14.76 -22.77
CA ASN A 135 5.78 13.95 -22.01
C ASN A 135 5.55 13.97 -20.49
N SER A 136 4.65 14.79 -19.98
CA SER A 136 4.44 14.89 -18.54
C SER A 136 2.99 15.17 -18.15
N SER A 137 2.62 14.75 -16.96
CA SER A 137 1.33 15.10 -16.35
C SER A 137 1.50 15.34 -14.87
N SER A 138 0.82 16.32 -14.32
CA SER A 138 0.72 16.58 -12.89
C SER A 138 -0.73 16.72 -12.47
N TYR A 139 -1.03 16.39 -11.22
CA TYR A 139 -2.38 16.40 -10.68
C TYR A 139 -2.39 16.69 -9.19
N TRP A 140 -3.49 17.28 -8.73
CA TRP A 140 -3.88 17.28 -7.32
C TRP A 140 -4.57 15.96 -6.99
N LEU A 141 -4.38 15.50 -5.77
CA LEU A 141 -5.02 14.32 -5.22
C LEU A 141 -5.91 14.71 -4.06
N ALA A 142 -7.14 14.21 -4.06
CA ALA A 142 -8.05 14.29 -2.93
C ALA A 142 -8.69 12.93 -2.70
N GLY A 143 -8.69 12.43 -1.46
CA GLY A 143 -9.17 11.09 -1.21
C GLY A 143 -9.51 10.79 0.24
N LEU A 144 -9.90 9.55 0.45
CA LEU A 144 -10.18 8.97 1.76
C LEU A 144 -9.28 7.75 1.96
N ARG A 145 -8.80 7.59 3.17
CA ARG A 145 -7.99 6.46 3.61
C ARG A 145 -8.64 5.76 4.78
N TYR A 146 -8.71 4.46 4.69
CA TYR A 146 -9.15 3.58 5.76
C TYR A 146 -7.96 2.81 6.29
N TYR A 147 -7.80 2.82 7.60
CA TYR A 147 -6.80 2.05 8.33
C TYR A 147 -7.49 1.16 9.34
N ARG A 148 -7.06 -0.08 9.40
CA ARG A 148 -7.43 -1.02 10.44
C ARG A 148 -6.18 -1.68 10.99
N PHE A 149 -5.98 -1.55 12.29
CA PHE A 149 -4.91 -2.20 13.02
C PHE A 149 -5.50 -3.15 14.04
N ASP A 150 -5.12 -4.40 13.97
CA ASP A 150 -5.44 -5.39 14.97
C ASP A 150 -4.13 -5.87 15.58
N THR A 151 -3.93 -5.62 16.87
CA THR A 151 -2.76 -6.08 17.62
C THR A 151 -3.22 -6.98 18.73
N ALA A 152 -2.67 -8.19 18.80
CA ALA A 152 -2.87 -9.10 19.91
C ALA A 152 -1.51 -9.48 20.50
N LEU A 153 -1.40 -9.41 21.83
CA LEU A 153 -0.26 -9.81 22.63
C LEU A 153 -0.72 -10.87 23.61
N GLU A 154 -0.12 -12.04 23.56
CA GLU A 154 -0.38 -13.14 24.48
C GLU A 154 0.89 -13.44 25.24
N PHE A 155 0.80 -13.47 26.58
CA PHE A 155 1.90 -13.78 27.46
C PHE A 155 1.63 -15.11 28.14
N SER A 156 2.60 -16.04 28.07
CA SER A 156 2.54 -17.28 28.80
C SER A 156 3.70 -17.37 29.82
N ALA A 157 3.40 -17.11 31.07
CA ALA A 157 4.29 -17.31 32.21
C ALA A 157 3.50 -17.84 33.39
N GLY A 158 2.68 -18.87 33.17
CA GLY A 158 1.78 -19.42 34.20
C GLY A 158 0.53 -18.57 34.49
N LEU A 159 0.41 -17.40 33.88
CA LEU A 159 -0.76 -16.53 33.86
C LEU A 159 -1.00 -16.12 32.41
N ASP A 160 -1.88 -16.83 31.74
CA ASP A 160 -2.25 -16.55 30.35
C ASP A 160 -2.99 -15.20 30.29
N LYS A 161 -2.25 -14.12 30.00
CA LYS A 161 -2.83 -12.79 29.78
C LYS A 161 -2.82 -12.49 28.28
N LYS A 162 -3.99 -12.16 27.78
CA LYS A 162 -4.21 -11.74 26.39
C LYS A 162 -4.61 -10.28 26.36
N TYR A 163 -3.86 -9.48 25.63
CA TYR A 163 -4.20 -8.09 25.32
C TYR A 163 -4.49 -8.00 23.82
N ALA A 164 -5.70 -7.61 23.48
CA ALA A 164 -6.08 -7.36 22.10
C ALA A 164 -6.57 -5.92 21.96
N LYS A 165 -6.08 -5.23 20.95
CA LYS A 165 -6.54 -3.88 20.62
C LYS A 165 -6.79 -3.77 19.13
N GLN A 166 -7.95 -3.25 18.79
CA GLN A 166 -8.34 -2.93 17.43
C GLN A 166 -8.48 -1.41 17.30
N LEU A 167 -7.90 -0.86 16.25
CA LEU A 167 -8.02 0.54 15.91
C LEU A 167 -8.46 0.65 14.47
N ASN A 168 -9.58 1.33 14.25
CA ASN A 168 -10.08 1.66 12.91
C ASN A 168 -10.13 3.18 12.77
N GLN A 169 -9.67 3.68 11.63
CA GLN A 169 -9.73 5.11 11.35
C GLN A 169 -9.97 5.37 9.88
N ILE A 170 -10.83 6.34 9.60
CA ILE A 170 -10.97 6.95 8.28
C ILE A 170 -10.35 8.35 8.37
N ALA A 171 -9.50 8.70 7.41
CA ALA A 171 -8.86 9.98 7.32
C ALA A 171 -8.96 10.54 5.89
N PRO A 172 -9.24 11.84 5.72
CA PRO A 172 -9.09 12.47 4.43
C PRO A 172 -7.60 12.57 4.06
N ALA A 173 -7.33 12.66 2.75
CA ALA A 173 -5.99 12.86 2.23
C ALA A 173 -6.01 13.86 1.09
N PHE A 174 -5.01 14.75 1.07
CA PHE A 174 -4.75 15.65 -0.03
C PHE A 174 -3.30 15.50 -0.46
N GLY A 175 -3.03 15.75 -1.74
CA GLY A 175 -1.68 15.56 -2.23
C GLY A 175 -1.47 16.11 -3.63
N ILE A 176 -0.29 15.84 -4.10
CA ILE A 176 0.16 16.18 -5.44
C ILE A 176 0.92 15.00 -6.01
N GLY A 177 0.76 14.77 -7.29
CA GLY A 177 1.50 13.74 -7.99
C GLY A 177 1.76 14.11 -9.43
N GLY A 178 2.54 13.27 -10.06
CA GLY A 178 2.85 13.46 -11.47
C GLY A 178 3.64 12.31 -12.06
N ARG A 179 3.74 12.37 -13.37
CA ARG A 179 4.48 11.42 -14.18
C ARG A 179 5.18 12.16 -15.31
N THR A 180 6.41 11.74 -15.61
CA THR A 180 7.15 12.23 -16.78
C THR A 180 7.78 11.06 -17.52
N TYR A 181 7.68 11.06 -18.84
CA TYR A 181 8.36 10.11 -19.69
C TYR A 181 9.82 10.52 -19.85
N ILE A 182 10.72 9.55 -19.70
CA ILE A 182 12.17 9.78 -19.75
C ILE A 182 12.69 9.50 -21.16
N ASP A 183 11.96 8.67 -21.92
CA ASP A 183 12.31 8.27 -23.27
C ASP A 183 11.36 8.90 -24.31
N ASN A 184 11.85 9.04 -25.55
CA ASN A 184 11.05 9.58 -26.67
C ASN A 184 9.95 8.63 -27.12
N SER A 185 10.08 7.33 -26.84
CA SER A 185 9.07 6.32 -27.17
C SER A 185 7.91 6.27 -26.17
N GLN A 186 7.99 7.05 -25.10
CA GLN A 186 7.00 7.08 -24.01
C GLN A 186 6.74 5.71 -23.36
N GLN A 187 7.76 4.85 -23.36
CA GLN A 187 7.70 3.54 -22.74
C GLN A 187 8.17 3.56 -21.28
N LEU A 188 9.13 4.44 -20.95
CA LEU A 188 9.68 4.56 -19.61
C LEU A 188 9.26 5.87 -18.97
N ALA A 189 8.58 5.77 -17.84
CA ALA A 189 8.12 6.93 -17.08
C ALA A 189 8.64 6.89 -15.65
N LEU A 190 9.06 8.05 -15.14
CA LEU A 190 9.23 8.34 -13.72
C LEU A 190 7.90 8.87 -13.19
N TYR A 191 7.47 8.41 -12.02
CA TYR A 191 6.32 8.96 -11.33
C TYR A 191 6.60 9.21 -9.87
N GLY A 192 5.85 10.13 -9.28
CA GLY A 192 5.89 10.43 -7.87
C GLY A 192 4.56 10.96 -7.38
N GLU A 193 4.20 10.58 -6.17
CA GLU A 193 3.00 11.03 -5.48
C GLU A 193 3.31 11.24 -4.00
N LEU A 194 2.90 12.39 -3.49
CA LEU A 194 2.97 12.71 -2.06
C LEU A 194 1.59 13.15 -1.62
N SER A 195 1.05 12.50 -0.62
CA SER A 195 -0.27 12.81 -0.10
C SER A 195 -0.36 12.57 1.39
N GLY A 196 -1.30 13.24 2.06
CA GLY A 196 -1.52 13.11 3.48
C GLY A 196 -2.18 14.33 4.09
N LEU A 197 -2.35 14.27 5.40
CA LEU A 197 -2.86 15.40 6.19
C LEU A 197 -2.36 15.32 7.62
N PRO A 198 -2.03 16.47 8.21
CA PRO A 198 -1.97 16.58 9.66
C PRO A 198 -3.40 16.52 10.21
N LEU A 199 -3.65 15.61 11.16
CA LEU A 199 -4.94 15.44 11.82
C LEU A 199 -5.02 16.24 13.13
N GLY A 200 -4.19 17.28 13.25
CA GLY A 200 -4.06 18.12 14.44
C GLY A 200 -3.60 17.32 15.67
N GLY A 201 -4.25 17.51 16.81
CA GLY A 201 -3.95 16.75 18.03
C GLY A 201 -4.16 15.23 17.93
N ARG A 202 -4.85 14.75 16.87
CA ARG A 202 -5.13 13.33 16.64
C ARG A 202 -4.04 12.60 15.85
N GLY A 203 -3.03 13.31 15.32
CA GLY A 203 -1.91 12.69 14.62
C GLY A 203 -1.70 13.18 13.19
N HIS A 204 -1.26 12.28 12.31
CA HIS A 204 -1.05 12.57 10.88
C HIS A 204 -1.11 11.30 10.05
N THR A 205 -1.31 11.47 8.74
CA THR A 205 -1.17 10.43 7.72
C THR A 205 -0.40 11.00 6.55
N TYR A 206 0.70 10.34 6.15
CA TYR A 206 1.49 10.68 4.96
C TYR A 206 1.75 9.43 4.14
N ASP A 207 1.73 9.59 2.83
CA ASP A 207 2.00 8.54 1.85
C ASP A 207 2.86 9.14 0.74
N LEU A 208 4.05 8.62 0.57
CA LEU A 208 4.98 8.94 -0.50
C LEU A 208 5.18 7.69 -1.36
N ASP A 209 4.90 7.79 -2.65
CA ASP A 209 5.11 6.73 -3.63
C ASP A 209 5.93 7.30 -4.80
N ILE A 210 7.12 6.75 -5.04
CA ILE A 210 8.00 7.15 -6.15
C ILE A 210 8.50 5.91 -6.88
N GLY A 211 8.56 5.97 -8.21
CA GLY A 211 9.00 4.80 -8.96
C GLY A 211 9.12 5.03 -10.46
N LEU A 212 9.48 3.96 -11.12
CA LEU A 212 9.56 3.83 -12.56
C LEU A 212 8.46 2.91 -13.07
N LYS A 213 7.88 3.26 -14.20
CA LYS A 213 6.92 2.45 -14.93
C LYS A 213 7.43 2.22 -16.34
N TYR A 214 7.60 0.95 -16.72
CA TYR A 214 8.01 0.53 -18.06
C TYR A 214 6.85 -0.14 -18.77
N LYS A 215 6.49 0.35 -19.95
CA LYS A 215 5.36 -0.12 -20.77
C LYS A 215 5.87 -0.71 -22.09
N PRO A 216 6.29 -2.00 -22.13
CA PRO A 216 6.80 -2.64 -23.33
C PRO A 216 5.74 -2.85 -24.42
N CYS A 217 4.47 -2.96 -24.03
CA CYS A 217 3.37 -3.19 -24.96
C CYS A 217 2.09 -2.45 -24.52
N LYS A 218 1.07 -2.42 -25.38
CA LYS A 218 -0.13 -1.59 -25.21
C LYS A 218 -0.83 -1.81 -23.87
N ASN A 219 -0.98 -3.05 -23.45
CA ASN A 219 -1.84 -3.41 -22.32
C ASN A 219 -1.07 -3.80 -21.05
N LEU A 220 0.24 -4.03 -21.15
CA LEU A 220 1.04 -4.49 -20.02
C LEU A 220 2.12 -3.48 -19.68
N SER A 221 2.30 -3.20 -18.38
CA SER A 221 3.44 -2.44 -17.89
C SER A 221 3.97 -3.05 -16.58
N ALA A 222 5.27 -2.86 -16.36
CA ALA A 222 5.93 -3.22 -15.13
C ALA A 222 6.22 -1.94 -14.34
N THR A 223 6.13 -2.02 -13.01
CA THR A 223 6.47 -0.94 -12.09
C THR A 223 7.51 -1.40 -11.09
N ALA A 224 8.39 -0.49 -10.70
CA ALA A 224 9.31 -0.67 -9.58
C ALA A 224 9.47 0.65 -8.85
N GLY A 225 9.43 0.64 -7.52
CA GLY A 225 9.46 1.88 -6.77
C GLY A 225 9.70 1.71 -5.29
N TYR A 226 9.63 2.83 -4.58
CA TYR A 226 9.76 2.91 -3.15
C TYR A 226 8.59 3.68 -2.56
N ARG A 227 7.94 3.09 -1.55
CA ARG A 227 6.79 3.70 -0.87
C ARG A 227 7.07 3.89 0.61
N VAL A 228 6.61 4.99 1.16
CA VAL A 228 6.60 5.29 2.59
C VAL A 228 5.19 5.65 3.00
N LEU A 229 4.61 4.85 3.87
CA LEU A 229 3.35 5.14 4.54
C LEU A 229 3.66 5.43 6.00
N ASP A 230 3.40 6.66 6.46
CA ASP A 230 3.63 7.12 7.83
C ASP A 230 2.30 7.55 8.44
N LEU A 231 1.90 6.83 9.47
CA LEU A 231 0.63 7.02 10.14
C LEU A 231 0.86 7.17 11.64
N LYS A 232 0.41 8.28 12.19
CA LYS A 232 0.32 8.51 13.62
C LYS A 232 -1.13 8.70 14.01
N ILE A 233 -1.61 7.88 14.92
CA ILE A 233 -2.96 7.97 15.48
C ILE A 233 -2.83 8.23 16.97
N LYS A 234 -3.57 9.22 17.46
CA LYS A 234 -3.71 9.52 18.87
C LYS A 234 -5.19 9.53 19.21
N ASN A 235 -5.56 8.73 20.20
CA ASN A 235 -6.88 8.73 20.82
C ASN A 235 -6.73 8.77 22.34
N ASP A 236 -7.85 8.76 23.08
CA ASP A 236 -7.85 8.80 24.54
C ASP A 236 -7.15 7.61 25.17
N ASP A 237 -7.12 6.47 24.49
CA ASP A 237 -6.48 5.23 24.94
C ASP A 237 -4.97 5.18 24.67
N GLY A 238 -4.42 6.11 23.90
CA GLY A 238 -3.00 6.13 23.60
C GLY A 238 -2.59 6.69 22.25
N THR A 239 -1.34 6.47 21.90
CA THR A 239 -0.76 6.88 20.62
C THR A 239 -0.16 5.67 19.92
N GLY A 240 -0.56 5.43 18.67
CA GLY A 240 0.06 4.47 17.77
C GLY A 240 0.82 5.21 16.66
N LEU A 241 2.04 4.77 16.39
CA LEU A 241 2.87 5.26 15.30
C LEU A 241 3.26 4.07 14.43
N TYR A 242 2.87 4.12 13.16
CA TYR A 242 3.09 3.07 12.18
C TYR A 242 3.81 3.66 11.00
N LYS A 243 4.95 3.11 10.67
CA LYS A 243 5.70 3.50 9.49
C LYS A 243 6.04 2.26 8.67
N LEU A 244 5.52 2.22 7.46
CA LEU A 244 5.83 1.23 6.46
C LEU A 244 6.71 1.89 5.41
N SER A 245 7.87 1.33 5.13
CA SER A 245 8.73 1.86 4.08
C SER A 245 9.45 0.71 3.38
N GLY A 246 9.46 0.70 2.06
CA GLY A 246 10.11 -0.37 1.33
C GLY A 246 10.01 -0.26 -0.18
N TRP A 247 10.75 -1.14 -0.82
CA TRP A 247 10.71 -1.32 -2.26
C TRP A 247 9.53 -2.17 -2.68
N TYR A 248 9.04 -1.95 -3.86
CA TYR A 248 8.04 -2.80 -4.49
C TYR A 248 8.35 -3.02 -5.96
N GLY A 249 7.85 -4.12 -6.49
CA GLY A 249 7.76 -4.42 -7.90
C GLY A 249 6.35 -4.84 -8.25
N GLY A 250 5.89 -4.54 -9.46
CA GLY A 250 4.53 -4.83 -9.84
C GLY A 250 4.31 -4.96 -11.33
N LEU A 251 3.16 -5.52 -11.67
CA LEU A 251 2.65 -5.62 -13.04
C LEU A 251 1.31 -4.91 -13.11
N ASN A 252 1.10 -4.17 -14.19
CA ASN A 252 -0.12 -3.44 -14.45
C ASN A 252 -0.69 -3.88 -15.80
N TYR A 253 -1.98 -4.21 -15.81
CA TYR A 253 -2.73 -4.55 -17.01
C TYR A 253 -3.81 -3.50 -17.28
N SER A 254 -3.86 -3.02 -18.52
CA SER A 254 -4.86 -2.06 -19.00
C SER A 254 -5.87 -2.79 -19.89
N PHE A 255 -7.15 -2.66 -19.58
CA PHE A 255 -8.25 -3.31 -20.29
C PHE A 255 -8.64 -2.55 -21.55
#